data_6d40d31c705d416fbc5f5c58d6ca866f
#
_entry.id   6d40d31c705d416fbc5f5c58d6ca866f
#
_cell.length_a   1.000
_cell.length_b   1.000
_cell.length_c   1.000
_cell.angle_alpha   90.00
_cell.angle_beta   90.00
_cell.angle_gamma   90.00
#
_symmetry.space_group_name_H-M   'P 1'
#
loop_
_entity.id
_entity.type
_entity.pdbx_description
1 polymer ?
#
loop_
_entity_poly.entity_id
_entity_poly.type
_entity_poly.pdbx_seq_one_letter_code
_entity_poly.pdbx_strand_id
1 'polypeptide(L)'
;QTSCMKRAKDLYQKLISDENLRLAILTVNATHNWRPHHRPNKTVLRVEADIDGYVEKLREIIVNGYDAAPPRIARRWDKSAGKWRDISEPRLWPDQYVHHAVIQVLEPVLMRGMDKFCCGSIKGRGIHYGVKAIKKWMRTDPKGTKYAEELDIHHFYDSLTIETVMARLRRLVKD
;
A
#
# COMPACT_ATOMS: atom_id res chain seq x y z
N GLN A 1 -12.27 -11.31 23.39
CA GLN A 1 -13.52 -11.36 22.58
C GLN A 1 -13.18 -10.82 21.20
N THR A 2 -12.91 -11.71 20.24
CA THR A 2 -12.78 -11.34 18.82
C THR A 2 -14.18 -11.02 18.30
N SER A 3 -14.54 -9.75 18.29
CA SER A 3 -15.72 -9.27 17.57
C SER A 3 -15.62 -9.77 16.13
N CYS A 4 -16.62 -10.56 15.71
CA CYS A 4 -16.73 -11.03 14.34
C CYS A 4 -16.91 -9.81 13.43
N MET A 5 -15.82 -9.34 12.82
CA MET A 5 -15.86 -8.20 11.89
C MET A 5 -16.72 -8.57 10.69
N LYS A 6 -17.74 -7.79 10.42
CA LYS A 6 -18.58 -7.94 9.24
C LYS A 6 -17.72 -7.79 7.98
N ARG A 7 -17.75 -8.78 7.09
CA ARG A 7 -17.01 -8.72 5.82
C ARG A 7 -17.46 -7.54 4.96
N ALA A 8 -16.51 -6.89 4.31
CA ALA A 8 -16.80 -5.85 3.34
C ALA A 8 -17.43 -6.44 2.07
N LYS A 9 -18.31 -5.68 1.45
CA LYS A 9 -19.05 -6.03 0.23
C LYS A 9 -18.92 -4.92 -0.80
N ASP A 10 -19.25 -5.25 -2.04
CA ASP A 10 -19.32 -4.29 -3.15
C ASP A 10 -18.00 -3.55 -3.41
N LEU A 11 -16.86 -4.18 -3.04
CA LEU A 11 -15.53 -3.61 -3.23
C LEU A 11 -15.13 -3.62 -4.70
N TYR A 12 -15.53 -4.66 -5.44
CA TYR A 12 -15.26 -4.73 -6.87
C TYR A 12 -15.93 -3.58 -7.64
N GLN A 13 -17.19 -3.27 -7.33
CA GLN A 13 -17.89 -2.13 -7.94
C GLN A 13 -17.22 -0.80 -7.60
N LYS A 14 -16.72 -0.66 -6.38
CA LYS A 14 -15.93 0.51 -5.99
C LYS A 14 -14.60 0.56 -6.73
N LEU A 15 -13.93 -0.58 -6.90
CA LEU A 15 -12.65 -0.68 -7.59
C LEU A 15 -12.75 -0.13 -9.02
N ILE A 16 -13.77 -0.55 -9.77
CA ILE A 16 -13.97 -0.16 -11.17
C ILE A 16 -14.72 1.18 -11.35
N SER A 17 -15.10 1.85 -10.27
CA SER A 17 -15.80 3.14 -10.36
C SER A 17 -14.89 4.25 -10.92
N ASP A 18 -15.48 5.20 -11.66
CA ASP A 18 -14.78 6.36 -12.22
C ASP A 18 -14.01 7.13 -11.16
N GLU A 19 -14.66 7.37 -10.03
CA GLU A 19 -14.09 8.13 -8.92
C GLU A 19 -12.80 7.46 -8.42
N ASN A 20 -12.83 6.13 -8.18
CA ASN A 20 -11.68 5.40 -7.68
C ASN A 20 -10.54 5.34 -8.71
N LEU A 21 -10.85 5.05 -9.97
CA LEU A 21 -9.83 4.95 -11.03
C LEU A 21 -9.20 6.31 -11.33
N ARG A 22 -9.99 7.36 -11.37
CA ARG A 22 -9.51 8.75 -11.54
C ARG A 22 -8.60 9.16 -10.37
N LEU A 23 -9.02 8.89 -9.15
CA LEU A 23 -8.21 9.17 -7.95
C LEU A 23 -6.88 8.42 -7.98
N ALA A 24 -6.88 7.15 -8.40
CA ALA A 24 -5.67 6.36 -8.55
C ALA A 24 -4.71 6.99 -9.58
N ILE A 25 -5.23 7.40 -10.73
CA ILE A 25 -4.45 8.09 -11.78
C ILE A 25 -3.83 9.37 -11.22
N LEU A 26 -4.62 10.24 -10.64
CA LEU A 26 -4.16 11.53 -10.11
C LEU A 26 -3.09 11.34 -9.03
N THR A 27 -3.28 10.37 -8.14
CA THR A 27 -2.34 10.12 -7.04
C THR A 27 -1.01 9.55 -7.53
N VAL A 28 -1.04 8.59 -8.45
CA VAL A 28 0.18 8.03 -9.04
C VAL A 28 0.95 9.11 -9.81
N ASN A 29 0.24 9.92 -10.62
CA ASN A 29 0.86 11.01 -11.37
C ASN A 29 1.52 12.04 -10.44
N ALA A 30 0.82 12.47 -9.38
CA ALA A 30 1.35 13.40 -8.40
C ALA A 30 2.64 12.86 -7.72
N THR A 31 2.69 11.57 -7.42
CA THR A 31 3.87 10.92 -6.84
C THR A 31 5.06 10.97 -7.78
N HIS A 32 4.84 10.81 -9.09
CA HIS A 32 5.92 10.85 -10.08
C HIS A 32 6.34 12.27 -10.49
N ASN A 33 5.44 13.25 -10.38
CA ASN A 33 5.72 14.66 -10.69
C ASN A 33 6.35 15.44 -9.52
N TRP A 34 6.39 14.86 -8.31
CA TRP A 34 6.86 15.55 -7.10
C TRP A 34 8.35 15.94 -7.11
N ARG A 35 9.16 15.48 -8.06
CA ARG A 35 10.60 15.78 -8.11
C ARG A 35 10.88 16.99 -9.04
N PRO A 36 11.06 18.20 -8.51
CA PRO A 36 11.15 19.44 -9.30
C PRO A 36 12.34 19.51 -10.27
N HIS A 37 13.35 18.65 -10.09
CA HIS A 37 14.56 18.63 -10.92
C HIS A 37 14.64 17.45 -11.91
N HIS A 38 13.60 16.64 -12.00
CA HIS A 38 13.55 15.52 -12.96
C HIS A 38 12.62 15.86 -14.13
N ARG A 39 13.05 15.42 -15.33
CA ARG A 39 12.16 15.49 -16.50
C ARG A 39 10.88 14.71 -16.21
N PRO A 40 9.70 15.23 -16.56
CA PRO A 40 8.44 14.54 -16.41
C PRO A 40 8.49 13.16 -17.06
N ASN A 41 7.88 12.17 -16.40
CA ASN A 41 7.81 10.83 -16.97
C ASN A 41 6.89 10.84 -18.20
N LYS A 42 7.38 10.34 -19.33
CA LYS A 42 6.59 10.31 -20.59
C LYS A 42 5.27 9.59 -20.46
N THR A 43 5.17 8.56 -19.62
CA THR A 43 3.92 7.84 -19.36
C THR A 43 2.95 8.73 -18.59
N VAL A 44 3.41 9.44 -17.57
CA VAL A 44 2.58 10.39 -16.81
C VAL A 44 2.04 11.48 -17.72
N LEU A 45 2.88 12.08 -18.57
CA LEU A 45 2.45 13.11 -19.52
C LEU A 45 1.36 12.61 -20.49
N ARG A 46 1.49 11.36 -20.97
CA ARG A 46 0.45 10.75 -21.84
C ARG A 46 -0.86 10.52 -21.09
N VAL A 47 -0.79 10.07 -19.86
CA VAL A 47 -1.97 9.83 -19.02
C VAL A 47 -2.65 11.15 -18.66
N GLU A 48 -1.88 12.19 -18.35
CA GLU A 48 -2.40 13.53 -18.04
C GLU A 48 -3.06 14.20 -19.24
N ALA A 49 -2.60 13.90 -20.46
CA ALA A 49 -3.19 14.46 -21.69
C ALA A 49 -4.60 13.92 -21.99
N ASP A 50 -4.97 12.75 -21.47
CA ASP A 50 -6.28 12.10 -21.72
C ASP A 50 -6.70 11.25 -20.51
N ILE A 51 -6.95 11.90 -19.38
CA ILE A 51 -7.30 11.20 -18.12
C ILE A 51 -8.56 10.35 -18.31
N ASP A 52 -9.59 10.85 -18.97
CA ASP A 52 -10.85 10.13 -19.16
C ASP A 52 -10.66 8.86 -20.00
N GLY A 53 -9.94 8.95 -21.10
CA GLY A 53 -9.60 7.78 -21.91
C GLY A 53 -8.73 6.77 -21.17
N TYR A 54 -7.86 7.22 -20.25
CA TYR A 54 -7.06 6.31 -19.42
C TYR A 54 -7.85 5.71 -18.25
N VAL A 55 -8.88 6.36 -17.74
CA VAL A 55 -9.85 5.75 -16.79
C VAL A 55 -10.54 4.58 -17.45
N GLU A 56 -11.05 4.74 -18.68
CA GLU A 56 -11.71 3.65 -19.42
C GLU A 56 -10.74 2.50 -19.70
N LYS A 57 -9.53 2.77 -20.19
CA LYS A 57 -8.51 1.74 -20.43
C LYS A 57 -8.15 0.99 -19.15
N LEU A 58 -8.05 1.67 -18.01
CA LEU A 58 -7.74 1.04 -16.73
C LEU A 58 -8.89 0.14 -16.27
N ARG A 59 -10.14 0.59 -16.47
CA ARG A 59 -11.34 -0.21 -16.21
C ARG A 59 -11.36 -1.47 -17.06
N GLU A 60 -11.15 -1.34 -18.37
CA GLU A 60 -11.11 -2.47 -19.29
C GLU A 60 -10.05 -3.50 -18.88
N ILE A 61 -8.85 -3.06 -18.51
CA ILE A 61 -7.77 -3.94 -18.03
C ILE A 61 -8.22 -4.73 -16.79
N ILE A 62 -8.88 -4.08 -15.83
CA ILE A 62 -9.33 -4.73 -14.59
C ILE A 62 -10.49 -5.70 -14.88
N VAL A 63 -11.46 -5.30 -15.70
CA VAL A 63 -12.66 -6.10 -16.01
C VAL A 63 -12.32 -7.32 -16.85
N ASN A 64 -11.39 -7.20 -17.80
CA ASN A 64 -10.97 -8.30 -18.66
C ASN A 64 -9.98 -9.27 -17.99
N GLY A 65 -9.64 -9.04 -16.74
CA GLY A 65 -8.68 -9.85 -15.99
C GLY A 65 -7.26 -9.30 -16.11
N TYR A 66 -6.88 -8.50 -15.11
CA TYR A 66 -5.54 -7.94 -15.04
C TYR A 66 -4.50 -9.03 -14.73
N ASP A 67 -3.49 -9.12 -15.60
CA ASP A 67 -2.31 -9.96 -15.40
C ASP A 67 -1.08 -9.07 -15.22
N ALA A 68 -0.47 -9.14 -14.04
CA ALA A 68 0.69 -8.33 -13.69
C ALA A 68 1.93 -8.86 -14.40
N ALA A 69 2.63 -7.99 -15.14
CA ALA A 69 3.94 -8.37 -15.64
C ALA A 69 4.96 -8.53 -14.49
N PRO A 70 5.97 -9.39 -14.65
CA PRO A 70 7.08 -9.47 -13.72
C PRO A 70 7.71 -8.08 -13.50
N PRO A 71 7.92 -7.66 -12.24
CA PRO A 71 8.54 -6.38 -11.95
C PRO A 71 10.01 -6.38 -12.40
N ARG A 72 10.52 -5.20 -12.75
CA ARG A 72 11.95 -5.02 -12.95
C ARG A 72 12.66 -5.04 -11.61
N ILE A 73 13.73 -5.81 -11.50
CA ILE A 73 14.60 -5.77 -10.33
C ILE A 73 15.65 -4.68 -10.53
N ALA A 74 15.65 -3.67 -9.65
CA ALA A 74 16.63 -2.60 -9.64
C ALA A 74 17.50 -2.69 -8.38
N ARG A 75 18.81 -2.83 -8.57
CA ARG A 75 19.76 -2.84 -7.46
C ARG A 75 20.04 -1.42 -6.98
N ARG A 76 19.76 -1.14 -5.71
CA ARG A 76 19.94 0.20 -5.11
C ARG A 76 20.75 0.12 -3.82
N TRP A 77 21.62 1.12 -3.63
CA TRP A 77 22.39 1.26 -2.40
C TRP A 77 21.52 1.88 -1.30
N ASP A 78 21.33 1.17 -0.22
CA ASP A 78 20.67 1.66 0.99
C ASP A 78 21.73 2.32 1.89
N LYS A 79 21.75 3.65 1.88
CA LYS A 79 22.72 4.43 2.67
C LYS A 79 22.53 4.24 4.18
N SER A 80 21.32 4.01 4.64
CA SER A 80 21.01 3.86 6.08
C SER A 80 21.47 2.52 6.62
N ALA A 81 21.37 1.46 5.82
CA ALA A 81 21.77 0.12 6.18
C ALA A 81 23.18 -0.27 5.70
N GLY A 82 23.84 0.58 4.90
CA GLY A 82 25.16 0.33 4.35
C GLY A 82 25.24 -0.90 3.44
N LYS A 83 24.16 -1.23 2.72
CA LYS A 83 24.09 -2.43 1.88
C LYS A 83 23.31 -2.22 0.59
N TRP A 84 23.59 -3.07 -0.40
CA TRP A 84 22.80 -3.15 -1.62
C TRP A 84 21.48 -3.89 -1.35
N ARG A 85 20.39 -3.36 -1.94
CA ARG A 85 19.08 -4.01 -1.95
C ARG A 85 18.59 -4.17 -3.36
N ASP A 86 17.98 -5.31 -3.63
CA ASP A 86 17.21 -5.55 -4.84
C ASP A 86 15.77 -5.08 -4.61
N ILE A 87 15.35 -4.09 -5.40
CA ILE A 87 14.04 -3.46 -5.30
C ILE A 87 13.20 -3.91 -6.50
N SER A 88 12.05 -4.51 -6.23
CA SER A 88 11.06 -4.83 -7.26
C SER A 88 10.32 -3.57 -7.69
N GLU A 89 10.51 -3.17 -8.93
CA GLU A 89 9.86 -2.00 -9.52
C GLU A 89 8.79 -2.46 -10.53
N PRO A 90 7.49 -2.41 -10.18
CA PRO A 90 6.42 -2.68 -11.13
C PRO A 90 6.40 -1.62 -12.24
N ARG A 91 5.92 -1.98 -13.44
CA ARG A 91 5.75 -1.01 -14.53
C ARG A 91 4.84 0.13 -14.07
N LEU A 92 5.14 1.34 -14.53
CA LEU A 92 4.29 2.48 -14.20
C LEU A 92 2.88 2.24 -14.75
N TRP A 93 2.74 2.08 -16.07
CA TRP A 93 1.47 1.73 -16.72
C TRP A 93 1.46 0.25 -17.15
N PRO A 94 0.40 -0.51 -16.85
CA PRO A 94 -0.75 -0.16 -15.99
C PRO A 94 -0.54 -0.49 -14.51
N ASP A 95 0.55 -1.21 -14.14
CA ASP A 95 0.67 -1.94 -12.89
C ASP A 95 0.54 -1.03 -11.65
N GLN A 96 1.27 0.09 -11.60
CA GLN A 96 1.18 0.99 -10.44
C GLN A 96 -0.20 1.64 -10.30
N TYR A 97 -0.89 1.91 -11.40
CA TYR A 97 -2.26 2.46 -11.38
C TYR A 97 -3.26 1.43 -10.87
N VAL A 98 -3.18 0.17 -11.34
CA VAL A 98 -4.02 -0.93 -10.83
C VAL A 98 -3.76 -1.16 -9.35
N HIS A 99 -2.49 -1.28 -8.94
CA HIS A 99 -2.14 -1.47 -7.53
C HIS A 99 -2.70 -0.35 -6.65
N HIS A 100 -2.62 0.90 -7.12
CA HIS A 100 -3.11 2.04 -6.36
C HIS A 100 -4.63 2.04 -6.26
N ALA A 101 -5.35 1.73 -7.36
CA ALA A 101 -6.80 1.58 -7.35
C ALA A 101 -7.28 0.49 -6.38
N VAL A 102 -6.57 -0.65 -6.34
CA VAL A 102 -6.86 -1.74 -5.41
C VAL A 102 -6.63 -1.33 -3.96
N ILE A 103 -5.47 -0.69 -3.67
CA ILE A 103 -5.15 -0.31 -2.29
C ILE A 103 -6.12 0.74 -1.73
N GLN A 104 -6.57 1.69 -2.54
CA GLN A 104 -7.57 2.70 -2.13
C GLN A 104 -8.86 2.06 -1.61
N VAL A 105 -9.28 0.96 -2.22
CA VAL A 105 -10.50 0.25 -1.84
C VAL A 105 -10.27 -0.70 -0.66
N LEU A 106 -9.11 -1.35 -0.60
CA LEU A 106 -8.79 -2.33 0.44
C LEU A 106 -8.30 -1.68 1.75
N GLU A 107 -7.58 -0.56 1.69
CA GLU A 107 -6.99 0.08 2.87
C GLU A 107 -8.02 0.34 3.98
N PRO A 108 -9.21 0.90 3.73
CA PRO A 108 -10.22 1.12 4.78
C PRO A 108 -10.69 -0.17 5.44
N VAL A 109 -10.69 -1.29 4.70
CA VAL A 109 -11.07 -2.61 5.22
C VAL A 109 -9.97 -3.20 6.09
N LEU A 110 -8.73 -3.11 5.63
CA LEU A 110 -7.55 -3.59 6.36
C LEU A 110 -7.35 -2.82 7.67
N MET A 111 -7.56 -1.50 7.62
CA MET A 111 -7.40 -0.62 8.79
C MET A 111 -8.35 -0.93 9.95
N ARG A 112 -9.52 -1.55 9.69
CA ARG A 112 -10.47 -1.93 10.75
C ARG A 112 -9.91 -2.94 11.75
N GLY A 113 -8.99 -3.81 11.32
CA GLY A 113 -8.37 -4.82 12.17
C GLY A 113 -6.95 -4.49 12.59
N MET A 114 -6.46 -3.30 12.26
CA MET A 114 -5.11 -2.89 12.57
C MET A 114 -4.99 -2.44 14.02
N ASP A 115 -3.97 -2.92 14.70
CA ASP A 115 -3.68 -2.45 16.06
C ASP A 115 -3.41 -0.93 16.07
N LYS A 116 -3.92 -0.27 17.11
CA LYS A 116 -3.79 1.19 17.27
C LYS A 116 -2.33 1.65 17.41
N PHE A 117 -1.43 0.76 17.82
CA PHE A 117 0.00 1.05 17.94
C PHE A 117 0.82 0.67 16.71
N CYS A 118 0.20 0.09 15.69
CA CYS A 118 0.85 -0.11 14.41
C CYS A 118 1.21 1.26 13.81
N CYS A 119 2.51 1.53 13.67
CA CYS A 119 3.05 2.81 13.20
C CYS A 119 3.71 2.68 11.82
N GLY A 120 3.86 1.46 11.29
CA GLY A 120 4.50 1.21 10.00
C GLY A 120 3.58 1.51 8.83
N SER A 121 4.03 2.35 7.89
CA SER A 121 3.37 2.63 6.60
C SER A 121 1.91 3.09 6.68
N ILE A 122 1.47 3.62 7.81
CA ILE A 122 0.11 4.13 8.00
C ILE A 122 0.14 5.66 8.00
N LYS A 123 -0.67 6.27 7.15
CA LYS A 123 -0.80 7.73 7.08
C LYS A 123 -1.19 8.29 8.46
N GLY A 124 -0.43 9.27 8.95
CA GLY A 124 -0.64 9.89 10.26
C GLY A 124 -0.12 9.09 11.47
N ARG A 125 0.45 7.88 11.26
CA ARG A 125 1.00 7.03 12.33
C ARG A 125 2.48 6.73 12.08
N GLY A 126 3.30 7.77 11.94
CA GLY A 126 4.76 7.60 11.78
C GLY A 126 5.51 7.41 13.10
N ILE A 127 6.83 7.48 13.05
CA ILE A 127 7.74 7.30 14.20
C ILE A 127 7.33 8.17 15.40
N HIS A 128 6.96 9.43 15.17
CA HIS A 128 6.54 10.34 16.25
C HIS A 128 5.28 9.87 16.98
N TYR A 129 4.34 9.21 16.27
CA TYR A 129 3.16 8.61 16.89
C TYR A 129 3.57 7.47 17.83
N GLY A 130 4.45 6.56 17.39
CA GLY A 130 4.97 5.47 18.21
C GLY A 130 5.74 5.98 19.43
N VAL A 131 6.66 6.92 19.24
CA VAL A 131 7.42 7.55 20.34
C VAL A 131 6.50 8.19 21.39
N LYS A 132 5.45 8.88 20.95
CA LYS A 132 4.44 9.47 21.85
C LYS A 132 3.71 8.41 22.68
N ALA A 133 3.36 7.28 22.07
CA ALA A 133 2.71 6.17 22.77
C ALA A 133 3.63 5.55 23.82
N ILE A 134 4.88 5.25 23.46
CA ILE A 134 5.90 4.71 24.39
C ILE A 134 6.13 5.66 25.57
N LYS A 135 6.33 6.95 25.30
CA LYS A 135 6.50 7.96 26.36
C LYS A 135 5.30 8.02 27.30
N LYS A 136 4.07 7.85 26.78
CA LYS A 136 2.86 7.79 27.58
C LYS A 136 2.91 6.57 28.52
N TRP A 137 3.20 5.37 28.00
CA TRP A 137 3.30 4.15 28.81
C TRP A 137 4.33 4.26 29.90
N MET A 138 5.53 4.73 29.59
CA MET A 138 6.60 4.92 30.60
C MET A 138 6.19 5.85 31.74
N ARG A 139 5.32 6.83 31.48
CA ARG A 139 4.81 7.75 32.52
C ARG A 139 3.66 7.14 33.32
N THR A 140 2.75 6.40 32.66
CA THR A 140 1.54 5.87 33.29
C THR A 140 1.75 4.54 33.98
N ASP A 141 2.73 3.75 33.53
CA ASP A 141 3.10 2.46 34.12
C ASP A 141 4.62 2.28 34.13
N PRO A 142 5.33 2.97 35.05
CA PRO A 142 6.78 2.87 35.16
C PRO A 142 7.26 1.48 35.60
N LYS A 143 6.40 0.73 36.30
CA LYS A 143 6.74 -0.63 36.76
C LYS A 143 6.60 -1.67 35.65
N GLY A 144 5.57 -1.53 34.81
CA GLY A 144 5.32 -2.44 33.68
C GLY A 144 6.22 -2.18 32.47
N THR A 145 6.83 -1.01 32.38
CA THR A 145 7.71 -0.62 31.24
C THR A 145 9.20 -0.65 31.56
N LYS A 146 9.64 -1.60 32.37
CA LYS A 146 11.07 -1.74 32.75
C LYS A 146 11.92 -2.34 31.65
N TYR A 147 11.35 -3.15 30.78
CA TYR A 147 12.06 -3.88 29.74
C TYR A 147 11.46 -3.55 28.39
N ALA A 148 12.30 -3.54 27.37
CA ALA A 148 11.90 -3.46 25.96
C ALA A 148 12.51 -4.66 25.24
N GLU A 149 11.72 -5.33 24.42
CA GLU A 149 12.15 -6.40 23.54
C GLU A 149 11.94 -5.98 22.10
N GLU A 150 12.96 -6.16 21.27
CA GLU A 150 12.89 -5.90 19.83
C GLU A 150 12.81 -7.25 19.10
N LEU A 151 11.74 -7.44 18.35
CA LEU A 151 11.51 -8.63 17.54
C LEU A 151 11.39 -8.24 16.08
N ASP A 152 12.05 -8.95 15.19
CA ASP A 152 11.94 -8.78 13.75
C ASP A 152 11.75 -10.14 13.07
N ILE A 153 10.93 -10.16 12.03
CA ILE A 153 10.67 -11.39 11.26
C ILE A 153 11.69 -11.48 10.13
N HIS A 154 12.59 -12.46 10.26
CA HIS A 154 13.61 -12.72 9.24
C HIS A 154 12.96 -13.02 7.88
N HIS A 155 13.42 -12.35 6.83
CA HIS A 155 12.90 -12.51 5.46
C HIS A 155 11.37 -12.41 5.36
N PHE A 156 10.74 -11.47 6.07
CA PHE A 156 9.28 -11.34 6.14
C PHE A 156 8.60 -11.37 4.75
N TYR A 157 9.07 -10.55 3.82
CA TYR A 157 8.45 -10.49 2.48
C TYR A 157 8.66 -11.77 1.67
N ASP A 158 9.81 -12.40 1.78
CA ASP A 158 10.14 -13.63 1.06
C ASP A 158 9.38 -14.84 1.61
N SER A 159 8.96 -14.77 2.89
CA SER A 159 8.20 -15.82 3.58
C SER A 159 6.68 -15.69 3.42
N LEU A 160 6.19 -14.55 2.91
CA LEU A 160 4.76 -14.36 2.65
C LEU A 160 4.35 -15.08 1.36
N THR A 161 3.49 -16.08 1.48
CA THR A 161 2.89 -16.75 0.33
C THR A 161 1.59 -16.05 -0.09
N ILE A 162 1.26 -16.15 -1.38
CA ILE A 162 0.00 -15.63 -1.92
C ILE A 162 -1.20 -16.26 -1.19
N GLU A 163 -1.12 -17.56 -0.89
CA GLU A 163 -2.17 -18.31 -0.19
C GLU A 163 -2.46 -17.71 1.19
N THR A 164 -1.41 -17.34 1.94
CA THR A 164 -1.55 -16.72 3.27
C THR A 164 -2.24 -15.37 3.17
N VAL A 165 -1.83 -14.54 2.22
CA VAL A 165 -2.44 -13.22 1.99
C VAL A 165 -3.90 -13.37 1.57
N MET A 166 -4.19 -14.26 0.60
CA MET A 166 -5.54 -14.50 0.10
C MET A 166 -6.45 -15.11 1.16
N ALA A 167 -5.96 -16.03 1.99
CA ALA A 167 -6.71 -16.57 3.11
C ALA A 167 -7.14 -15.48 4.09
N ARG A 168 -6.28 -14.48 4.33
CA ARG A 168 -6.61 -13.33 5.18
C ARG A 168 -7.64 -12.41 4.51
N LEU A 169 -7.46 -12.09 3.24
CA LEU A 169 -8.40 -11.25 2.49
C LEU A 169 -9.79 -11.85 2.42
N ARG A 170 -9.94 -13.15 2.15
CA ARG A 170 -11.22 -13.86 2.13
C ARG A 170 -11.99 -13.80 3.45
N ARG A 171 -11.33 -13.57 4.58
CA ARG A 171 -11.98 -13.34 5.87
C ARG A 171 -12.53 -11.91 6.02
N LEU A 172 -11.97 -10.96 5.29
CA LEU A 172 -12.30 -9.54 5.39
C LEU A 172 -13.26 -9.07 4.29
N VAL A 173 -13.19 -9.70 3.13
CA VAL A 173 -13.93 -9.35 1.92
C VAL A 173 -14.89 -10.47 1.56
N LYS A 174 -16.07 -10.11 1.02
CA LYS A 174 -17.11 -11.05 0.62
C LYS A 174 -17.21 -11.20 -0.91
N ASP A 175 -16.70 -10.22 -1.67
CA ASP A 175 -16.72 -10.19 -3.14
C ASP A 175 -15.92 -11.36 -3.73
#